data_518ebda542f883b7209a17aaef49b451
#
_entry.id   518ebda542f883b7209a17aaef49b451
#
_cell.length_a   1.000
_cell.length_b   1.000
_cell.length_c   1.000
_cell.angle_alpha   90.00
_cell.angle_beta   90.00
_cell.angle_gamma   90.00
#
_symmetry.space_group_name_H-M   'P 1'
#
loop_
_entity.id
_entity.type
_entity.pdbx_description
1 polymer ?
#
loop_
_entity_poly.entity_id
_entity_poly.type
_entity_poly.pdbx_seq_one_letter_code
_entity_poly.pdbx_strand_id
1 'polypeptide(L)'
;MNLHNHYLNVNQDNLPFFQALSSEMRIKIIELLQQENLSIQDISQRLDISSAMVTKHITILEENNIVESTFEKGIRGRLKICELIKNDVTLIFNANKEHFRENIVKKQIP
;
A
#
# COMPACT_ATOMS: atom_id res chain seq x y z
N MET A 1 1.00 17.80 -5.85
CA MET A 1 0.04 16.77 -5.49
C MET A 1 -0.25 15.88 -6.70
N ASN A 2 -0.17 14.61 -6.53
CA ASN A 2 -0.35 13.69 -7.63
C ASN A 2 -1.71 13.00 -7.55
N LEU A 3 -2.68 13.49 -8.31
CA LEU A 3 -4.03 12.96 -8.34
C LEU A 3 -4.15 11.66 -9.15
N HIS A 4 -3.10 11.31 -9.91
CA HIS A 4 -3.14 10.15 -10.81
C HIS A 4 -3.14 8.83 -10.07
N ASN A 5 -2.74 8.81 -8.79
CA ASN A 5 -2.67 7.59 -8.00
C ASN A 5 -4.01 7.19 -7.38
N HIS A 6 -5.06 7.98 -7.60
CA HIS A 6 -6.37 7.74 -6.99
C HIS A 6 -7.24 6.77 -7.77
N TYR A 7 -6.89 6.45 -9.01
CA TYR A 7 -7.71 5.61 -9.89
C TYR A 7 -6.92 4.43 -10.38
N LEU A 8 -7.55 3.26 -10.35
CA LEU A 8 -6.91 2.03 -10.79
C LEU A 8 -7.91 1.21 -11.59
N ASN A 9 -7.56 0.93 -12.84
CA ASN A 9 -8.40 0.08 -13.69
C ASN A 9 -8.28 -1.36 -13.23
N VAL A 10 -9.43 -2.04 -13.15
CA VAL A 10 -9.44 -3.46 -12.81
C VAL A 10 -9.19 -4.24 -14.10
N ASN A 11 -7.93 -4.56 -14.33
CA ASN A 11 -7.49 -5.31 -15.51
C ASN A 11 -6.21 -6.08 -15.16
N GLN A 12 -5.71 -6.87 -16.13
CA GLN A 12 -4.54 -7.72 -15.92
C GLN A 12 -3.28 -6.91 -15.56
N ASP A 13 -3.15 -5.70 -16.10
CA ASP A 13 -1.96 -4.88 -15.87
C ASP A 13 -1.81 -4.51 -14.40
N ASN A 14 -2.91 -4.44 -13.69
CA ASN A 14 -2.93 -4.05 -12.28
C ASN A 14 -3.11 -5.25 -11.33
N LEU A 15 -3.03 -6.46 -11.87
CA LEU A 15 -3.15 -7.66 -11.05
C LEU A 15 -2.13 -7.70 -9.90
N PRO A 16 -0.87 -7.31 -10.09
CA PRO A 16 0.08 -7.30 -8.96
C PRO A 16 -0.37 -6.46 -7.78
N PHE A 17 -1.03 -5.33 -8.04
CA PHE A 17 -1.57 -4.49 -6.97
C PHE A 17 -2.64 -5.24 -6.17
N PHE A 18 -3.57 -5.89 -6.87
CA PHE A 18 -4.63 -6.65 -6.20
C PHE A 18 -4.06 -7.83 -5.42
N GLN A 19 -3.04 -8.48 -5.97
CA GLN A 19 -2.37 -9.59 -5.28
C GLN A 19 -1.65 -9.08 -4.02
N ALA A 20 -1.07 -7.89 -4.07
CA ALA A 20 -0.41 -7.32 -2.90
C ALA A 20 -1.39 -7.15 -1.73
N LEU A 21 -2.65 -6.81 -2.02
CA LEU A 21 -3.69 -6.65 -1.01
C LEU A 21 -4.37 -7.96 -0.63
N SER A 22 -4.13 -9.04 -1.36
CA SER A 22 -4.80 -10.31 -1.14
C SER A 22 -3.98 -11.20 -0.21
N SER A 23 -3.58 -10.66 0.93
CA SER A 23 -2.79 -11.35 1.93
C SER A 23 -3.18 -10.84 3.31
N GLU A 24 -3.59 -11.75 4.18
CA GLU A 24 -3.96 -11.38 5.54
C GLU A 24 -2.80 -10.67 6.24
N MET A 25 -1.58 -11.17 6.10
CA MET A 25 -0.43 -10.59 6.78
C MET A 25 -0.13 -9.19 6.26
N ARG A 26 -0.22 -8.96 4.94
CA ARG A 26 0.01 -7.63 4.39
C ARG A 26 -1.08 -6.65 4.80
N ILE A 27 -2.31 -7.09 4.91
CA ILE A 27 -3.38 -6.23 5.43
C ILE A 27 -3.08 -5.84 6.89
N LYS A 28 -2.61 -6.79 7.70
CA LYS A 28 -2.22 -6.49 9.10
C LYS A 28 -1.09 -5.46 9.15
N ILE A 29 -0.11 -5.58 8.25
CA ILE A 29 0.98 -4.60 8.17
C ILE A 29 0.43 -3.21 7.81
N ILE A 30 -0.45 -3.16 6.82
CA ILE A 30 -1.09 -1.90 6.42
C ILE A 30 -1.84 -1.28 7.60
N GLU A 31 -2.59 -2.08 8.35
CA GLU A 31 -3.31 -1.60 9.53
C GLU A 31 -2.37 -0.98 10.56
N LEU A 32 -1.22 -1.61 10.80
CA LEU A 32 -0.21 -1.04 11.70
C LEU A 32 0.31 0.29 11.17
N LEU A 33 0.60 0.36 9.89
CA LEU A 33 1.16 1.57 9.28
C LEU A 33 0.14 2.69 9.11
N GLN A 34 -1.15 2.39 9.24
CA GLN A 34 -2.18 3.42 9.32
C GLN A 34 -2.06 4.23 10.59
N GLN A 35 -1.49 3.66 11.63
CA GLN A 35 -1.38 4.31 12.93
C GLN A 35 -0.06 5.06 13.10
N GLU A 36 1.04 4.51 12.60
CA GLU A 36 2.36 5.10 12.75
C GLU A 36 3.36 4.44 11.82
N ASN A 37 4.43 5.16 11.53
CA ASN A 37 5.56 4.60 10.79
C ASN A 37 6.32 3.64 11.71
N LEU A 38 6.74 2.51 11.17
CA LEU A 38 7.37 1.45 11.97
C LEU A 38 8.58 0.87 11.25
N SER A 39 9.57 0.45 12.04
CA SER A 39 10.70 -0.30 11.51
C SER A 39 10.30 -1.75 11.21
N ILE A 40 11.14 -2.41 10.42
CA ILE A 40 10.97 -3.85 10.15
C ILE A 40 10.88 -4.64 11.48
N GLN A 41 11.77 -4.31 12.44
CA GLN A 41 11.81 -4.99 13.72
C GLN A 41 10.52 -4.77 14.53
N ASP A 42 10.00 -3.55 14.52
CA ASP A 42 8.77 -3.24 15.23
C ASP A 42 7.59 -4.04 14.67
N ILE A 43 7.49 -4.09 13.34
CA ILE A 43 6.43 -4.86 12.68
C ILE A 43 6.58 -6.35 13.03
N SER A 44 7.82 -6.85 12.95
CA SER A 44 8.13 -8.25 13.29
C SER A 44 7.67 -8.61 14.70
N GLN A 45 7.94 -7.74 15.66
CA GLN A 45 7.57 -7.97 17.06
C GLN A 45 6.05 -7.92 17.24
N ARG A 46 5.40 -6.95 16.63
CA ARG A 46 3.95 -6.77 16.80
C ARG A 46 3.14 -7.89 16.17
N LEU A 47 3.63 -8.45 15.07
CA LEU A 47 2.92 -9.51 14.36
C LEU A 47 3.44 -10.90 14.68
N ASP A 48 4.48 -10.99 15.48
CA ASP A 48 5.11 -12.24 15.88
C ASP A 48 5.49 -13.10 14.68
N ILE A 49 6.17 -12.46 13.73
CA ILE A 49 6.75 -13.14 12.56
C ILE A 49 8.19 -12.68 12.40
N SER A 50 8.96 -13.42 11.61
CA SER A 50 10.38 -13.10 11.44
C SER A 50 10.58 -11.80 10.66
N SER A 51 11.70 -11.13 10.91
CA SER A 51 12.09 -9.93 10.15
C SER A 51 12.22 -10.24 8.66
N ALA A 52 12.67 -11.45 8.31
CA ALA A 52 12.78 -11.88 6.92
C ALA A 52 11.39 -11.92 6.25
N MET A 53 10.39 -12.43 6.96
CA MET A 53 9.01 -12.45 6.46
C MET A 53 8.47 -11.04 6.29
N VAL A 54 8.70 -10.17 7.26
CA VAL A 54 8.27 -8.77 7.16
C VAL A 54 8.90 -8.10 5.95
N THR A 55 10.22 -8.29 5.78
CA THR A 55 10.94 -7.71 4.65
C THR A 55 10.33 -8.14 3.32
N LYS A 56 9.99 -9.42 3.20
CA LYS A 56 9.37 -9.96 1.99
C LYS A 56 8.03 -9.27 1.70
N HIS A 57 7.19 -9.14 2.73
CA HIS A 57 5.89 -8.46 2.57
C HIS A 57 6.04 -6.98 2.26
N ILE A 58 6.96 -6.30 2.94
CA ILE A 58 7.23 -4.88 2.70
C ILE A 58 7.71 -4.66 1.26
N THR A 59 8.58 -5.53 0.75
CA THR A 59 9.05 -5.42 -0.64
C THR A 59 7.88 -5.46 -1.63
N ILE A 60 6.94 -6.36 -1.41
CA ILE A 60 5.75 -6.47 -2.28
C ILE A 60 4.93 -5.18 -2.20
N LEU A 61 4.75 -4.63 -1.01
CA LEU A 61 4.01 -3.38 -0.82
C LEU A 61 4.73 -2.18 -1.45
N GLU A 62 6.07 -2.16 -1.36
CA GLU A 62 6.88 -1.12 -1.98
C GLU A 62 6.78 -1.16 -3.50
N GLU A 63 6.84 -2.35 -4.08
CA GLU A 63 6.75 -2.54 -5.53
C GLU A 63 5.42 -2.07 -6.10
N ASN A 64 4.40 -2.01 -5.28
CA ASN A 64 3.07 -1.58 -5.68
C ASN A 64 2.72 -0.18 -5.17
N ASN A 65 3.71 0.58 -4.73
CA ASN A 65 3.57 1.97 -4.30
C ASN A 65 2.55 2.17 -3.17
N ILE A 66 2.45 1.18 -2.30
CA ILE A 66 1.60 1.24 -1.12
C ILE A 66 2.40 1.73 0.08
N VAL A 67 3.65 1.31 0.16
CA VAL A 67 4.57 1.62 1.24
C VAL A 67 5.85 2.19 0.65
N GLU A 68 6.46 3.11 1.36
CA GLU A 68 7.78 3.63 1.07
C GLU A 68 8.64 3.43 2.32
N SER A 69 9.93 3.20 2.12
CA SER A 69 10.82 2.99 3.25
C SER A 69 11.97 3.98 3.20
N THR A 70 12.39 4.42 4.37
CA THR A 70 13.57 5.26 4.54
C THR A 70 14.48 4.58 5.54
N PHE A 71 15.77 4.93 5.50
CA PHE A 71 16.74 4.38 6.43
C PHE A 71 17.12 5.45 7.45
N GLU A 72 17.04 5.08 8.72
CA GLU A 72 17.47 5.94 9.81
C GLU A 72 18.64 5.31 10.53
N LYS A 73 19.47 6.14 11.18
CA LYS A 73 20.58 5.65 11.96
C LYS A 73 20.06 5.04 13.25
N GLY A 74 20.35 3.78 13.45
CA GLY A 74 19.99 3.06 14.66
C GLY A 74 21.21 2.85 15.56
N ILE A 75 20.98 2.20 16.70
CA ILE A 75 22.02 1.90 17.67
C ILE A 75 23.05 0.94 17.07
N ARG A 76 22.60 0.01 16.25
CA ARG A 76 23.45 -1.02 15.63
C ARG A 76 23.32 -1.00 14.12
N GLY A 77 23.57 0.17 13.52
CA GLY A 77 23.48 0.32 12.08
C GLY A 77 22.20 1.05 11.65
N ARG A 78 21.72 0.74 10.46
CA ARG A 78 20.60 1.46 9.87
C ARG A 78 19.28 0.75 10.18
N LEU A 79 18.26 1.53 10.48
CA LEU A 79 16.89 1.03 10.63
C LEU A 79 16.11 1.38 9.38
N LYS A 80 15.42 0.39 8.83
CA LYS A 80 14.51 0.61 7.72
C LYS A 80 13.13 0.93 8.30
N ILE A 81 12.68 2.16 8.08
CA ILE A 81 11.39 2.65 8.57
C ILE A 81 10.39 2.62 7.42
N CYS A 82 9.25 2.01 7.66
CA CYS A 82 8.20 1.84 6.66
C CYS A 82 7.09 2.85 6.89
N GLU A 83 6.59 3.41 5.81
CA GLU A 83 5.53 4.42 5.83
C GLU A 83 4.48 4.09 4.80
N LEU A 84 3.22 4.16 5.18
CA LEU A 84 2.10 4.02 4.25
C LEU A 84 1.98 5.30 3.45
N ILE A 85 2.07 5.21 2.12
CA ILE A 85 2.03 6.39 1.26
C ILE A 85 0.75 6.49 0.43
N LYS A 86 -0.01 5.40 0.35
CA LYS A 86 -1.26 5.41 -0.41
C LYS A 86 -2.43 5.65 0.53
N ASN A 87 -3.21 6.70 0.26
CA ASN A 87 -4.35 7.09 1.10
C ASN A 87 -5.65 6.40 0.66
N ASP A 88 -5.91 6.42 -0.64
CA ASP A 88 -7.13 5.85 -1.19
C ASP A 88 -6.92 5.46 -2.63
N VAL A 89 -7.78 4.59 -3.14
CA VAL A 89 -7.78 4.18 -4.54
C VAL A 89 -9.23 3.95 -4.94
N THR A 90 -9.60 4.50 -6.09
CA THR A 90 -10.89 4.21 -6.71
C THR A 90 -10.69 3.15 -7.78
N LEU A 91 -11.41 2.05 -7.66
CA LEU A 91 -11.33 0.96 -8.64
C LEU A 91 -12.29 1.23 -9.79
N ILE A 92 -11.77 1.16 -11.01
CA ILE A 92 -12.54 1.38 -12.22
C ILE A 92 -12.71 0.04 -12.92
N PHE A 93 -13.94 -0.45 -12.98
CA PHE A 93 -14.26 -1.73 -13.63
C PHE A 93 -14.55 -1.55 -15.11
N ASN A 94 -15.07 -0.39 -15.48
CA ASN A 94 -15.33 -0.09 -16.87
C ASN A 94 -14.46 1.09 -17.30
N ALA A 95 -13.40 0.80 -18.06
CA ALA A 95 -12.38 1.78 -18.42
C ALA A 95 -12.80 2.69 -19.59
N ASN A 96 -14.07 2.66 -20.01
CA ASN A 96 -14.58 3.58 -21.01
C ASN A 96 -14.55 4.99 -20.43
N LYS A 97 -13.90 5.93 -21.10
CA LYS A 97 -13.70 7.28 -20.56
C LYS A 97 -14.99 8.01 -20.24
N GLU A 98 -15.98 7.89 -21.09
CA GLU A 98 -17.27 8.57 -20.86
C GLU A 98 -17.97 7.97 -19.65
N HIS A 99 -18.01 6.66 -19.58
CA HIS A 99 -18.60 5.95 -18.46
C HIS A 99 -17.87 6.28 -17.15
N PHE A 100 -16.55 6.31 -17.19
CA PHE A 100 -15.75 6.70 -16.05
C PHE A 100 -16.11 8.09 -15.55
N ARG A 101 -16.21 9.07 -16.45
CA ARG A 101 -16.58 10.45 -16.09
C ARG A 101 -17.95 10.53 -15.46
N GLU A 102 -18.91 9.81 -16.00
CA GLU A 102 -20.26 9.77 -15.47
C GLU A 102 -20.28 9.23 -14.04
N ASN A 103 -19.54 8.15 -13.80
CA ASN A 103 -19.48 7.55 -12.47
C ASN A 103 -18.83 8.47 -11.45
N ILE A 104 -17.79 9.18 -11.84
CA ILE A 104 -17.11 10.14 -10.96
C ILE A 104 -18.07 11.28 -10.62
N VAL A 105 -18.77 11.82 -11.60
CA VAL A 105 -19.73 12.90 -11.37
C VAL A 105 -20.86 12.44 -10.45
N LYS A 106 -21.40 11.25 -10.68
CA LYS A 106 -22.49 10.71 -9.84
C LYS A 106 -22.08 10.55 -8.39
N LYS A 107 -20.84 10.17 -8.13
CA LYS A 107 -20.35 10.00 -6.76
C LYS A 107 -20.15 11.32 -6.04
N GLN A 108 -19.94 12.40 -6.77
CA GLN A 108 -19.75 13.72 -6.18
C GLN A 108 -21.07 14.42 -5.87
N ILE A 109 -22.17 13.93 -6.40
CA ILE A 109 -23.50 14.50 -6.16
C ILE A 109 -24.16 13.68 -5.05
N PRO A 110 -24.44 14.29 -3.90
CA PRO A 110 -25.10 13.61 -2.78
C PRO A 110 -26.49 13.08 -3.14
#